data_1b4e00d452dfe72c1004e458d3c6f3f1
#
_entry.id   1b4e00d452dfe72c1004e458d3c6f3f1
#
_cell.length_a   1.000
_cell.length_b   1.000
_cell.length_c   1.000
_cell.angle_alpha   90.00
_cell.angle_beta   90.00
_cell.angle_gamma   90.00
#
_symmetry.space_group_name_H-M   'P 1'
#
loop_
_entity.id
_entity.type
_entity.pdbx_description
1 polymer ?
#
loop_
_entity_poly.entity_id
_entity_poly.type
_entity_poly.pdbx_seq_one_letter_code
_entity_poly.pdbx_strand_id
1 'polypeptide(L)'
;MSDITKRIIIKKGSGIATVPSSSDHRDGTWLATDIYMGEFYMNTVNSKIYTRTATGIEEIIYDVADFEVLANKATDFTTINNTKYPTTQAVENQIDAKLLAENYWIVGSAEIARGYRAQHNSTTVLAENIATGTLQGTATAVSVSNTSVQTKKTRLRIGVSTPALNGICGYRSTSAFNIVGTGWKMAVAFGVSDSSFNSGARQFYGMTATTASLGISSTVTVESLVNIIGIGSDAADTNLQVFHNDGTGTATKIDLGANFPANRTSGAAATDFFVFEMYNPFDSMNVYYKVTSLENNVTVEGTITTNLPSDTTPITIQACRTSGANSNACSFDISQLTLNCLS
;
A
#
# COMPACT_ATOMS: atom_id res chain seq x y z
N MET A 1 17.64 65.14 29.13
CA MET A 1 18.32 64.11 28.31
C MET A 1 17.52 63.99 27.01
N SER A 2 18.07 64.47 25.90
CA SER A 2 17.40 64.37 24.63
C SER A 2 17.54 62.94 24.13
N ASP A 3 16.43 62.31 23.91
CA ASP A 3 16.34 60.99 23.30
C ASP A 3 16.80 61.08 21.83
N ILE A 4 18.05 60.71 21.57
CA ILE A 4 18.58 60.67 20.22
C ILE A 4 18.04 59.41 19.58
N THR A 5 16.92 59.55 18.94
CA THR A 5 16.38 58.50 18.05
C THR A 5 17.36 58.32 16.90
N LYS A 6 18.24 57.31 16.99
CA LYS A 6 19.12 56.93 15.89
C LYS A 6 18.30 56.41 14.75
N ARG A 7 18.09 57.21 13.75
CA ARG A 7 17.50 56.75 12.48
C ARG A 7 18.59 56.11 11.62
N ILE A 8 18.37 54.90 11.22
CA ILE A 8 19.14 54.27 10.13
C ILE A 8 18.59 54.83 8.84
N ILE A 9 19.37 55.64 8.15
CA ILE A 9 18.99 56.16 6.84
C ILE A 9 19.60 55.22 5.81
N ILE A 10 18.73 54.54 5.07
CA ILE A 10 19.16 53.71 3.95
C ILE A 10 19.12 54.57 2.71
N LYS A 11 20.26 54.75 2.05
CA LYS A 11 20.34 55.41 0.75
C LYS A 11 19.73 54.52 -0.31
N LYS A 12 19.01 55.15 -1.24
CA LYS A 12 18.27 54.44 -2.31
C LYS A 12 18.71 54.99 -3.66
N GLY A 13 19.21 54.11 -4.51
CA GLY A 13 19.54 54.44 -5.88
C GLY A 13 18.59 53.74 -6.88
N SER A 14 18.14 54.45 -7.90
CA SER A 14 17.19 53.94 -8.88
C SER A 14 17.66 54.11 -10.34
N GLY A 15 18.89 54.55 -10.57
CA GLY A 15 19.31 54.92 -11.91
C GLY A 15 20.05 53.87 -12.73
N ILE A 16 20.85 53.03 -12.14
CA ILE A 16 21.70 52.06 -12.87
C ILE A 16 21.93 50.83 -11.98
N ALA A 17 21.97 49.65 -12.60
CA ALA A 17 22.29 48.38 -11.90
C ALA A 17 23.82 48.23 -11.69
N THR A 18 24.44 49.21 -11.04
CA THR A 18 25.88 49.18 -10.74
C THR A 18 26.12 49.06 -9.25
N VAL A 19 27.25 48.47 -8.91
CA VAL A 19 27.78 48.49 -7.54
C VAL A 19 28.04 49.95 -7.13
N PRO A 20 27.66 50.40 -5.94
CA PRO A 20 27.95 51.79 -5.50
C PRO A 20 29.44 52.07 -5.43
N SER A 21 29.81 53.35 -5.62
CA SER A 21 31.20 53.77 -5.55
C SER A 21 31.71 53.69 -4.11
N SER A 22 32.97 53.30 -3.97
CA SER A 22 33.68 53.37 -2.69
C SER A 22 34.23 54.75 -2.37
N SER A 23 34.03 55.77 -3.22
CA SER A 23 34.49 57.13 -3.00
C SER A 23 33.75 57.71 -1.81
N ASP A 24 34.50 58.27 -0.92
CA ASP A 24 34.00 58.94 0.26
C ASP A 24 33.98 60.46 -0.03
N HIS A 25 32.80 60.99 -0.38
CA HIS A 25 32.63 62.40 -0.68
C HIS A 25 32.54 63.23 0.60
N ARG A 26 33.69 63.52 1.17
CA ARG A 26 33.80 64.42 2.32
C ARG A 26 33.82 65.89 1.92
N ASP A 27 33.79 66.17 0.63
CA ASP A 27 33.82 67.52 0.04
C ASP A 27 32.42 68.17 -0.11
N GLY A 28 31.37 67.46 0.34
CA GLY A 28 29.98 67.97 0.27
C GLY A 28 29.25 67.69 -1.05
N THR A 29 29.86 67.02 -2.02
CA THR A 29 29.22 66.60 -3.26
C THR A 29 28.78 65.14 -3.13
N TRP A 30 27.47 64.94 -3.03
CA TRP A 30 26.88 63.60 -2.95
C TRP A 30 26.49 63.11 -4.32
N LEU A 31 27.06 61.99 -4.70
CA LEU A 31 26.51 61.19 -5.79
C LEU A 31 25.59 60.13 -5.19
N ALA A 32 24.54 59.80 -5.89
CA ALA A 32 23.55 58.78 -5.42
C ALA A 32 24.16 57.39 -5.20
N THR A 33 25.37 57.16 -5.73
CA THR A 33 26.13 55.92 -5.63
C THR A 33 27.12 55.86 -4.49
N ASP A 34 27.35 56.98 -3.79
CA ASP A 34 28.35 57.07 -2.71
C ASP A 34 27.77 56.59 -1.38
N ILE A 35 28.51 55.77 -0.70
CA ILE A 35 28.18 55.31 0.63
C ILE A 35 29.37 55.43 1.59
N TYR A 36 29.11 55.82 2.84
CA TYR A 36 30.11 55.85 3.87
C TYR A 36 30.32 54.51 4.56
N MET A 37 31.44 54.35 5.23
CA MET A 37 31.73 53.14 5.98
C MET A 37 30.62 52.85 7.03
N GLY A 38 30.03 51.68 6.94
CA GLY A 38 28.90 51.24 7.81
C GLY A 38 27.52 51.73 7.35
N GLU A 39 27.41 52.49 6.25
CA GLU A 39 26.10 52.81 5.66
C GLU A 39 25.60 51.67 4.81
N PHE A 40 24.27 51.63 4.70
CA PHE A 40 23.56 50.72 3.78
C PHE A 40 23.09 51.48 2.53
N TYR A 41 23.27 50.85 1.41
CA TYR A 41 22.79 51.34 0.12
C TYR A 41 21.88 50.31 -0.51
N MET A 42 20.67 50.69 -0.85
CA MET A 42 19.73 49.81 -1.57
C MET A 42 19.69 50.21 -3.05
N ASN A 43 20.12 49.31 -3.93
CA ASN A 43 19.97 49.49 -5.35
C ASN A 43 18.62 48.85 -5.77
N THR A 44 17.67 49.70 -6.15
CA THR A 44 16.32 49.24 -6.51
C THR A 44 16.21 48.67 -7.93
N VAL A 45 17.26 48.84 -8.73
CA VAL A 45 17.28 48.31 -10.11
C VAL A 45 17.66 46.82 -10.11
N ASN A 46 18.64 46.45 -9.29
CA ASN A 46 19.06 45.05 -9.15
C ASN A 46 18.56 44.41 -7.86
N SER A 47 17.78 45.13 -7.04
CA SER A 47 17.21 44.65 -5.75
C SER A 47 18.26 44.19 -4.72
N LYS A 48 19.44 44.80 -4.77
CA LYS A 48 20.56 44.44 -3.89
C LYS A 48 20.81 45.49 -2.81
N ILE A 49 21.27 45.04 -1.63
CA ILE A 49 21.69 45.88 -0.54
C ILE A 49 23.23 45.75 -0.40
N TYR A 50 23.91 46.87 -0.28
CA TYR A 50 25.33 46.93 -0.13
C TYR A 50 25.68 47.67 1.17
N THR A 51 26.83 47.37 1.73
CA THR A 51 27.45 48.13 2.80
C THR A 51 28.91 48.44 2.45
N ARG A 52 29.44 49.51 3.00
CA ARG A 52 30.85 49.79 2.89
C ARG A 52 31.56 49.30 4.13
N THR A 53 32.54 48.43 3.94
CA THR A 53 33.48 47.98 4.94
C THR A 53 34.84 48.68 4.82
N ALA A 54 35.79 48.37 5.68
CA ALA A 54 37.16 48.88 5.57
C ALA A 54 37.87 48.33 4.33
N THR A 55 37.42 47.26 3.76
CA THR A 55 38.04 46.57 2.61
C THR A 55 37.36 46.92 1.26
N GLY A 56 36.18 47.52 1.32
CA GLY A 56 35.43 47.90 0.10
C GLY A 56 33.91 47.88 0.26
N ILE A 57 33.24 47.85 -0.88
CA ILE A 57 31.79 47.69 -0.94
C ILE A 57 31.47 46.19 -0.98
N GLU A 58 30.68 45.74 0.00
CA GLU A 58 30.24 44.35 0.11
C GLU A 58 28.72 44.27 -0.05
N GLU A 59 28.25 43.27 -0.75
CA GLU A 59 26.86 42.96 -0.87
C GLU A 59 26.42 42.19 0.43
N ILE A 60 25.33 42.68 1.06
CA ILE A 60 24.84 42.11 2.33
C ILE A 60 23.74 41.09 2.08
N ILE A 61 22.97 41.28 1.03
CA ILE A 61 21.90 40.36 0.68
C ILE A 61 22.37 39.58 -0.53
N TYR A 62 22.56 38.31 -0.34
CA TYR A 62 22.82 37.35 -1.41
C TYR A 62 21.68 37.38 -2.43
N ASP A 63 21.98 37.06 -3.65
CA ASP A 63 21.00 36.93 -4.71
C ASP A 63 19.83 36.06 -4.22
N VAL A 64 18.62 36.36 -4.69
CA VAL A 64 17.42 35.55 -4.39
C VAL A 64 17.66 34.07 -4.72
N ALA A 65 18.65 33.78 -5.57
CA ALA A 65 19.13 32.43 -5.83
C ALA A 65 19.77 31.73 -4.62
N ASP A 66 20.27 32.49 -3.63
CA ASP A 66 20.87 31.94 -2.40
C ASP A 66 19.81 31.67 -1.32
N PHE A 67 18.61 32.19 -1.47
CA PHE A 67 17.47 31.76 -0.68
C PHE A 67 16.88 30.49 -1.26
N GLU A 68 16.32 29.66 -0.39
CA GLU A 68 15.64 28.42 -0.77
C GLU A 68 14.57 28.68 -1.85
N VAL A 69 14.94 28.43 -3.11
CA VAL A 69 14.04 28.66 -4.24
C VAL A 69 13.01 27.55 -4.28
N LEU A 70 11.79 27.88 -4.68
CA LEU A 70 10.70 26.90 -4.81
C LEU A 70 11.11 25.70 -5.71
N ALA A 71 12.00 25.92 -6.68
CA ALA A 71 12.58 24.87 -7.52
C ALA A 71 13.42 23.84 -6.76
N ASN A 72 13.94 24.20 -5.57
CA ASN A 72 14.73 23.31 -4.71
C ASN A 72 13.84 22.51 -3.72
N LYS A 73 12.53 22.77 -3.72
CA LYS A 73 11.60 22.06 -2.88
C LYS A 73 11.05 20.86 -3.62
N ALA A 74 11.26 19.67 -3.07
CA ALA A 74 10.60 18.47 -3.55
C ALA A 74 9.17 18.43 -3.03
N THR A 75 8.21 18.21 -3.91
CA THR A 75 6.80 18.04 -3.56
C THR A 75 6.47 16.59 -3.20
N ASP A 76 7.41 15.69 -3.41
CA ASP A 76 7.34 14.27 -3.08
C ASP A 76 8.72 13.74 -2.65
N PHE A 77 8.74 12.51 -2.15
CA PHE A 77 9.97 11.85 -1.70
C PHE A 77 10.77 11.18 -2.81
N THR A 78 10.23 11.06 -4.00
CA THR A 78 10.89 10.39 -5.13
C THR A 78 11.93 11.29 -5.80
N THR A 79 11.79 12.61 -5.63
CA THR A 79 12.66 13.63 -6.24
C THR A 79 13.68 14.22 -5.27
N ILE A 80 13.75 13.71 -4.03
CA ILE A 80 14.73 14.16 -3.04
C ILE A 80 16.14 13.74 -3.49
N ASN A 81 17.03 14.69 -3.54
CA ASN A 81 18.45 14.49 -3.81
C ASN A 81 19.30 15.53 -3.06
N ASN A 82 20.60 15.55 -3.28
CA ASN A 82 21.51 16.48 -2.59
C ASN A 82 21.22 17.97 -2.85
N THR A 83 20.34 18.31 -3.78
CA THR A 83 19.98 19.69 -4.15
C THR A 83 18.53 20.04 -3.86
N LYS A 84 17.71 19.06 -3.42
CA LYS A 84 16.29 19.27 -3.15
C LYS A 84 15.89 18.77 -1.79
N TYR A 85 15.10 19.56 -1.08
CA TYR A 85 14.55 19.23 0.24
C TYR A 85 13.04 18.97 0.12
N PRO A 86 12.47 18.02 0.87
CA PRO A 86 11.03 17.84 0.89
C PRO A 86 10.36 19.05 1.54
N THR A 87 9.23 19.46 1.03
CA THR A 87 8.38 20.43 1.71
C THR A 87 7.79 19.81 2.97
N THR A 88 7.41 20.61 3.96
CA THR A 88 6.68 20.15 5.15
C THR A 88 5.44 19.33 4.74
N GLN A 89 4.71 19.78 3.74
CA GLN A 89 3.55 19.07 3.20
C GLN A 89 3.91 17.71 2.60
N ALA A 90 5.05 17.60 1.90
CA ALA A 90 5.50 16.31 1.37
C ALA A 90 5.88 15.33 2.49
N VAL A 91 6.49 15.84 3.57
CA VAL A 91 6.80 15.06 4.78
C VAL A 91 5.51 14.60 5.46
N GLU A 92 4.56 15.50 5.68
CA GLU A 92 3.26 15.20 6.28
C GLU A 92 2.51 14.15 5.46
N ASN A 93 2.38 14.34 4.14
CA ASN A 93 1.71 13.39 3.26
C ASN A 93 2.35 11.99 3.31
N GLN A 94 3.66 11.89 3.41
CA GLN A 94 4.36 10.61 3.51
C GLN A 94 4.22 9.98 4.90
N ILE A 95 4.27 10.80 5.95
CA ILE A 95 4.03 10.33 7.32
C ILE A 95 2.60 9.81 7.43
N ASP A 96 1.63 10.55 6.93
CA ASP A 96 0.23 10.14 6.95
C ASP A 96 -0.01 8.88 6.11
N ALA A 97 0.57 8.78 4.92
CA ALA A 97 0.47 7.59 4.09
C ALA A 97 1.12 6.37 4.75
N LYS A 98 2.29 6.54 5.39
CA LYS A 98 2.96 5.46 6.12
C LYS A 98 2.25 5.10 7.42
N LEU A 99 1.81 6.08 8.20
CA LEU A 99 1.02 5.86 9.41
C LEU A 99 -0.32 5.18 9.09
N LEU A 100 -0.99 5.59 8.03
CA LEU A 100 -2.18 4.92 7.53
C LEU A 100 -1.86 3.47 7.14
N ALA A 101 -0.83 3.24 6.31
CA ALA A 101 -0.44 1.91 5.90
C ALA A 101 -0.01 1.03 7.08
N GLU A 102 0.85 1.53 7.97
CA GLU A 102 1.36 0.77 9.12
C GLU A 102 0.30 0.57 10.21
N ASN A 103 -0.50 1.57 10.54
CA ASN A 103 -1.62 1.43 11.46
C ASN A 103 -2.68 0.47 10.91
N TYR A 104 -2.83 0.41 9.60
CA TYR A 104 -3.70 -0.56 8.97
C TYR A 104 -3.25 -2.00 9.15
N TRP A 105 -1.95 -2.23 9.12
CA TRP A 105 -1.40 -3.56 9.35
C TRP A 105 -1.32 -3.93 10.85
N ILE A 106 -1.21 -2.93 11.72
CA ILE A 106 -1.07 -3.11 13.19
C ILE A 106 -2.43 -3.13 13.90
N VAL A 107 -3.40 -2.33 13.50
CA VAL A 107 -4.69 -2.18 14.20
C VAL A 107 -5.67 -3.35 13.95
N GLY A 108 -5.20 -4.48 13.53
CA GLY A 108 -6.03 -5.68 13.40
C GLY A 108 -6.52 -6.29 14.72
N SER A 109 -6.25 -5.68 15.88
CA SER A 109 -6.53 -6.37 17.17
C SER A 109 -7.31 -5.58 18.22
N ALA A 110 -7.54 -4.28 18.07
CA ALA A 110 -8.07 -3.48 19.17
C ALA A 110 -9.43 -2.81 18.92
N GLU A 111 -9.83 -2.58 17.70
CA GLU A 111 -11.18 -2.11 17.46
C GLU A 111 -12.10 -3.29 17.17
N ILE A 112 -13.15 -3.39 17.95
CA ILE A 112 -14.26 -4.32 17.75
C ILE A 112 -15.00 -3.88 16.49
N ALA A 113 -14.36 -4.02 15.36
CA ALA A 113 -15.01 -3.92 14.10
C ALA A 113 -15.96 -5.11 14.00
N ARG A 114 -17.18 -4.87 13.62
CA ARG A 114 -18.13 -5.89 13.23
C ARG A 114 -17.51 -6.66 12.08
N GLY A 115 -16.91 -7.80 12.34
CA GLY A 115 -16.09 -8.53 11.42
C GLY A 115 -16.43 -10.00 11.37
N TYR A 116 -15.93 -10.63 10.37
CA TYR A 116 -15.93 -12.07 10.16
C TYR A 116 -14.60 -12.64 10.68
N ARG A 117 -14.67 -13.68 11.52
CA ARG A 117 -13.50 -14.40 11.97
C ARG A 117 -13.75 -15.91 11.90
N ALA A 118 -12.94 -16.62 11.13
CA ALA A 118 -12.92 -18.06 11.16
C ALA A 118 -12.04 -18.56 12.32
N GLN A 119 -12.59 -19.39 13.18
CA GLN A 119 -11.79 -20.06 14.20
C GLN A 119 -11.05 -21.25 13.59
N HIS A 120 -9.74 -21.20 13.63
CA HIS A 120 -8.85 -22.18 13.01
C HIS A 120 -8.58 -23.45 13.85
N ASN A 121 -9.09 -23.53 15.06
CA ASN A 121 -8.92 -24.68 15.97
C ASN A 121 -10.18 -25.54 16.11
N SER A 122 -11.18 -25.29 15.32
CA SER A 122 -12.45 -26.02 15.30
C SER A 122 -12.75 -26.57 13.91
N THR A 123 -13.44 -27.69 13.83
CA THR A 123 -14.01 -28.20 12.56
C THR A 123 -15.17 -27.36 12.07
N THR A 124 -15.67 -26.46 12.90
CA THR A 124 -16.72 -25.52 12.56
C THR A 124 -16.12 -24.17 12.31
N VAL A 125 -16.34 -23.59 11.14
CA VAL A 125 -16.00 -22.20 10.85
C VAL A 125 -17.11 -21.34 11.44
N LEU A 126 -16.79 -20.64 12.51
CA LEU A 126 -17.72 -19.71 13.16
C LEU A 126 -17.53 -18.32 12.60
N ALA A 127 -18.60 -17.76 12.06
CA ALA A 127 -18.68 -16.34 11.78
C ALA A 127 -19.08 -15.60 13.05
N GLU A 128 -18.19 -14.79 13.58
CA GLU A 128 -18.51 -13.92 14.71
C GLU A 128 -19.20 -12.66 14.15
N ASN A 129 -20.44 -12.45 14.59
CA ASN A 129 -21.21 -11.21 14.58
C ASN A 129 -21.96 -10.77 13.31
N ILE A 130 -21.67 -11.21 12.08
CA ILE A 130 -22.39 -10.65 10.93
C ILE A 130 -22.93 -11.69 9.94
N ALA A 131 -22.32 -12.85 9.79
CA ALA A 131 -22.75 -13.78 8.75
C ALA A 131 -22.51 -15.24 9.07
N THR A 132 -23.40 -16.03 8.56
CA THR A 132 -23.22 -17.48 8.43
C THR A 132 -22.36 -17.78 7.22
N GLY A 133 -21.50 -18.80 7.35
CA GLY A 133 -20.69 -19.29 6.25
C GLY A 133 -21.04 -20.73 5.90
N THR A 134 -20.71 -21.11 4.68
CA THR A 134 -20.89 -22.46 4.16
C THR A 134 -19.54 -23.07 3.83
N LEU A 135 -19.28 -24.25 4.37
CA LEU A 135 -18.16 -25.08 3.96
C LEU A 135 -18.51 -25.86 2.68
N GLN A 136 -17.55 -25.95 1.79
CA GLN A 136 -17.52 -26.86 0.64
C GLN A 136 -16.43 -27.89 0.94
N GLY A 137 -16.77 -29.18 0.96
CA GLY A 137 -15.87 -30.24 1.37
C GLY A 137 -15.87 -30.46 2.89
N THR A 138 -14.77 -30.97 3.41
CA THR A 138 -14.62 -31.35 4.82
C THR A 138 -13.56 -30.47 5.49
N ALA A 139 -13.89 -29.96 6.67
CA ALA A 139 -12.94 -29.24 7.51
C ALA A 139 -12.37 -30.15 8.60
N THR A 140 -11.06 -30.09 8.81
CA THR A 140 -10.34 -30.87 9.84
C THR A 140 -9.37 -29.96 10.58
N ALA A 141 -9.46 -29.95 11.91
CA ALA A 141 -8.47 -29.25 12.72
C ALA A 141 -7.11 -29.96 12.63
N VAL A 142 -6.06 -29.20 12.39
CA VAL A 142 -4.70 -29.74 12.26
C VAL A 142 -3.81 -29.13 13.34
N SER A 143 -3.25 -30.02 14.16
CA SER A 143 -2.38 -29.66 15.28
C SER A 143 -1.03 -29.10 14.81
N VAL A 144 -0.37 -28.39 15.69
CA VAL A 144 0.97 -27.84 15.50
C VAL A 144 2.01 -28.95 15.45
N SER A 145 2.97 -28.83 14.53
CA SER A 145 4.20 -29.62 14.51
C SER A 145 5.38 -28.75 14.07
N ASN A 146 6.61 -29.23 14.17
CA ASN A 146 7.80 -28.43 13.88
C ASN A 146 8.52 -28.88 12.61
N THR A 147 7.79 -29.24 11.55
CA THR A 147 8.39 -29.74 10.30
C THR A 147 8.53 -28.70 9.21
N SER A 148 7.67 -27.70 9.19
CA SER A 148 7.70 -26.59 8.21
C SER A 148 7.03 -25.35 8.78
N VAL A 149 7.14 -24.21 8.08
CA VAL A 149 6.46 -22.97 8.46
C VAL A 149 4.93 -23.17 8.53
N GLN A 150 4.37 -23.90 7.57
CA GLN A 150 2.95 -24.24 7.54
C GLN A 150 2.54 -25.03 8.79
N THR A 151 3.35 -25.99 9.23
CA THR A 151 3.01 -26.87 10.33
C THR A 151 3.19 -26.25 11.72
N LYS A 152 3.96 -25.17 11.83
CA LYS A 152 4.17 -24.43 13.09
C LYS A 152 2.96 -23.64 13.57
N LYS A 153 1.87 -23.63 12.80
CA LYS A 153 0.63 -22.92 13.12
C LYS A 153 -0.52 -23.90 13.32
N THR A 154 -1.38 -23.62 14.29
CA THR A 154 -2.70 -24.27 14.37
C THR A 154 -3.50 -23.80 13.16
N ARG A 155 -4.14 -24.72 12.47
CA ARG A 155 -4.82 -24.44 11.21
C ARG A 155 -6.03 -25.34 10.99
N LEU A 156 -6.95 -24.88 10.20
CA LEU A 156 -8.07 -25.65 9.70
C LEU A 156 -7.74 -26.10 8.28
N ARG A 157 -7.72 -27.40 8.05
CA ARG A 157 -7.61 -27.98 6.71
C ARG A 157 -8.99 -28.09 6.10
N ILE A 158 -9.19 -27.52 4.93
CA ILE A 158 -10.41 -27.67 4.15
C ILE A 158 -10.04 -28.45 2.89
N GLY A 159 -10.68 -29.59 2.69
CA GLY A 159 -10.38 -30.47 1.57
C GLY A 159 -11.62 -31.15 1.00
N VAL A 160 -11.50 -31.67 -0.22
CA VAL A 160 -12.55 -32.52 -0.79
C VAL A 160 -12.63 -33.82 -0.01
N SER A 161 -13.84 -34.25 0.28
CA SER A 161 -14.08 -35.52 0.99
C SER A 161 -13.80 -36.73 0.08
N THR A 162 -14.02 -36.61 -1.22
CA THR A 162 -13.78 -37.64 -2.21
C THR A 162 -13.04 -37.06 -3.41
N PRO A 163 -11.89 -37.64 -3.80
CA PRO A 163 -11.19 -37.22 -5.00
C PRO A 163 -12.09 -37.30 -6.23
N ALA A 164 -12.18 -36.19 -6.97
CA ALA A 164 -13.03 -36.10 -8.17
C ALA A 164 -12.52 -35.02 -9.12
N LEU A 165 -12.81 -35.23 -10.40
CA LEU A 165 -12.66 -34.16 -11.39
C LEU A 165 -13.47 -32.91 -10.97
N ASN A 166 -12.86 -31.73 -11.03
CA ASN A 166 -13.46 -30.49 -10.57
C ASN A 166 -13.88 -30.51 -9.09
N GLY A 167 -13.30 -31.41 -8.30
CA GLY A 167 -13.52 -31.39 -6.85
C GLY A 167 -13.15 -30.02 -6.29
N ILE A 168 -14.08 -29.40 -5.59
CA ILE A 168 -13.88 -28.08 -4.98
C ILE A 168 -14.03 -28.16 -3.46
N CYS A 169 -13.13 -27.52 -2.76
CA CYS A 169 -13.22 -27.31 -1.32
C CYS A 169 -13.08 -25.82 -1.00
N GLY A 170 -13.71 -25.38 0.07
CA GLY A 170 -13.64 -23.98 0.40
C GLY A 170 -14.57 -23.55 1.51
N TYR A 171 -14.49 -22.29 1.80
CA TYR A 171 -15.39 -21.56 2.65
C TYR A 171 -15.92 -20.34 1.93
N ARG A 172 -17.21 -20.09 2.06
CA ARG A 172 -17.86 -18.89 1.54
C ARG A 172 -18.83 -18.30 2.54
N SER A 173 -18.89 -17.01 2.62
CA SER A 173 -19.98 -16.35 3.31
C SER A 173 -21.26 -16.37 2.48
N THR A 174 -22.39 -16.47 3.12
CA THR A 174 -23.72 -16.45 2.50
C THR A 174 -24.35 -15.05 2.45
N SER A 175 -23.66 -14.06 2.99
CA SER A 175 -24.10 -12.67 3.00
C SER A 175 -23.01 -11.77 2.48
N ALA A 176 -23.35 -10.74 1.73
CA ALA A 176 -22.46 -9.66 1.36
C ALA A 176 -22.43 -8.60 2.47
N PHE A 177 -21.27 -8.00 2.71
CA PHE A 177 -21.08 -7.10 3.85
C PHE A 177 -20.60 -5.72 3.48
N ASN A 178 -19.85 -5.61 2.39
CA ASN A 178 -19.13 -4.40 2.05
C ASN A 178 -19.29 -4.04 0.60
N ILE A 179 -18.94 -2.81 0.32
CA ILE A 179 -18.79 -2.22 -1.00
C ILE A 179 -17.41 -1.57 -1.02
N VAL A 180 -16.77 -1.46 -2.18
CA VAL A 180 -15.53 -0.69 -2.31
C VAL A 180 -15.85 0.78 -2.01
N GLY A 181 -15.04 1.42 -1.17
CA GLY A 181 -15.27 2.79 -0.69
C GLY A 181 -15.90 2.89 0.70
N THR A 182 -16.36 1.78 1.30
CA THR A 182 -17.00 1.85 2.63
C THR A 182 -16.02 1.65 3.80
N GLY A 183 -14.75 1.42 3.51
CA GLY A 183 -13.75 1.14 4.54
C GLY A 183 -13.83 -0.29 5.08
N TRP A 184 -12.88 -1.12 4.68
CA TRP A 184 -12.78 -2.50 5.18
C TRP A 184 -11.34 -3.02 5.12
N LYS A 185 -11.08 -4.02 5.93
CA LYS A 185 -9.83 -4.78 5.92
C LYS A 185 -10.13 -6.28 5.90
N MET A 186 -9.50 -7.00 4.97
CA MET A 186 -9.52 -8.44 4.91
C MET A 186 -8.11 -9.01 5.13
N ALA A 187 -8.01 -10.12 5.85
CA ALA A 187 -6.78 -10.88 5.96
C ALA A 187 -7.06 -12.37 5.87
N VAL A 188 -6.22 -13.08 5.12
CA VAL A 188 -6.21 -14.54 5.07
C VAL A 188 -4.78 -15.05 5.20
N ALA A 189 -4.60 -16.05 6.06
CA ALA A 189 -3.35 -16.78 6.17
C ALA A 189 -3.59 -18.23 5.76
N PHE A 190 -2.95 -18.66 4.68
CA PHE A 190 -3.26 -19.92 4.01
C PHE A 190 -2.01 -20.64 3.46
N GLY A 191 -2.16 -21.91 3.17
CA GLY A 191 -1.16 -22.72 2.47
C GLY A 191 -1.81 -23.91 1.77
N VAL A 192 -1.21 -24.36 0.66
CA VAL A 192 -1.64 -25.57 -0.05
C VAL A 192 -1.34 -26.79 0.81
N SER A 193 -2.31 -27.73 0.93
CA SER A 193 -2.14 -28.94 1.71
C SER A 193 -2.57 -30.21 0.96
N ASP A 194 -2.56 -30.17 -0.38
CA ASP A 194 -2.82 -31.32 -1.21
C ASP A 194 -1.91 -32.51 -0.82
N SER A 195 -2.46 -33.71 -0.78
CA SER A 195 -1.68 -34.91 -0.48
C SER A 195 -0.71 -35.30 -1.61
N SER A 196 -0.99 -34.87 -2.84
CA SER A 196 -0.18 -35.09 -4.03
C SER A 196 -0.14 -33.84 -4.90
N PHE A 197 0.82 -33.74 -5.81
CA PHE A 197 0.85 -32.66 -6.79
C PHE A 197 -0.39 -32.69 -7.69
N ASN A 198 -1.01 -31.53 -7.85
CA ASN A 198 -2.24 -31.36 -8.62
C ASN A 198 -2.04 -30.27 -9.69
N SER A 199 -1.62 -30.67 -10.88
CA SER A 199 -1.30 -29.76 -11.99
C SER A 199 -2.50 -28.97 -12.52
N GLY A 200 -3.72 -29.46 -12.27
CA GLY A 200 -4.96 -28.78 -12.68
C GLY A 200 -5.53 -27.83 -11.64
N ALA A 201 -4.88 -27.76 -10.47
CA ALA A 201 -5.44 -27.01 -9.35
C ALA A 201 -5.55 -25.50 -9.64
N ARG A 202 -6.64 -24.93 -9.15
CA ARG A 202 -6.90 -23.48 -9.11
C ARG A 202 -7.31 -23.10 -7.71
N GLN A 203 -7.09 -21.86 -7.34
CA GLN A 203 -7.44 -21.37 -6.00
C GLN A 203 -7.74 -19.88 -6.02
N PHE A 204 -8.61 -19.46 -5.09
CA PHE A 204 -8.93 -18.06 -4.86
C PHE A 204 -9.23 -17.82 -3.39
N TYR A 205 -8.65 -16.78 -2.84
CA TYR A 205 -8.86 -16.30 -1.47
C TYR A 205 -9.06 -14.79 -1.52
N GLY A 206 -10.28 -14.32 -1.25
CA GLY A 206 -10.55 -12.89 -1.42
C GLY A 206 -12.02 -12.54 -1.27
N MET A 207 -12.38 -11.45 -1.89
CA MET A 207 -13.73 -10.90 -1.90
C MET A 207 -14.33 -11.01 -3.30
N THR A 208 -15.63 -11.25 -3.34
CA THR A 208 -16.41 -11.45 -4.58
C THR A 208 -17.85 -10.98 -4.39
N ALA A 209 -18.52 -10.60 -5.47
CA ALA A 209 -19.93 -10.22 -5.41
C ALA A 209 -20.89 -11.42 -5.27
N THR A 210 -20.44 -12.64 -5.56
CA THR A 210 -21.31 -13.82 -5.44
C THR A 210 -21.25 -14.43 -4.05
N THR A 211 -22.43 -14.72 -3.49
CA THR A 211 -22.58 -15.53 -2.27
C THR A 211 -22.71 -17.03 -2.59
N ALA A 212 -22.88 -17.40 -3.86
CA ALA A 212 -22.80 -18.77 -4.32
C ALA A 212 -21.34 -19.22 -4.45
N SER A 213 -21.10 -20.51 -4.66
CA SER A 213 -19.78 -21.01 -5.02
C SER A 213 -19.24 -20.30 -6.24
N LEU A 214 -17.96 -19.95 -6.26
CA LEU A 214 -17.30 -19.37 -7.44
C LEU A 214 -17.31 -20.30 -8.65
N GLY A 215 -17.49 -21.61 -8.42
CA GLY A 215 -17.58 -22.59 -9.49
C GLY A 215 -16.29 -22.78 -10.30
N ILE A 216 -15.13 -22.36 -9.74
CA ILE A 216 -13.83 -22.59 -10.40
C ILE A 216 -13.66 -24.09 -10.66
N SER A 217 -13.21 -24.42 -11.87
CA SER A 217 -13.19 -25.81 -12.36
C SER A 217 -12.13 -25.99 -13.44
N SER A 218 -12.13 -27.06 -14.16
CA SER A 218 -11.28 -27.24 -15.35
C SER A 218 -11.59 -26.24 -16.48
N THR A 219 -12.81 -25.71 -16.52
CA THR A 219 -13.27 -24.79 -17.57
C THR A 219 -13.53 -23.37 -17.08
N VAL A 220 -13.80 -23.18 -15.79
CA VAL A 220 -13.97 -21.86 -15.19
C VAL A 220 -12.68 -21.47 -14.46
N THR A 221 -11.96 -20.53 -15.02
CA THR A 221 -10.70 -20.00 -14.48
C THR A 221 -10.95 -18.91 -13.45
N VAL A 222 -9.98 -18.63 -12.56
CA VAL A 222 -10.04 -17.48 -11.67
C VAL A 222 -10.04 -16.18 -12.49
N GLU A 223 -9.27 -16.14 -13.57
CA GLU A 223 -9.21 -15.01 -14.49
C GLU A 223 -10.55 -14.69 -15.15
N SER A 224 -11.46 -15.68 -15.30
CA SER A 224 -12.79 -15.47 -15.89
C SER A 224 -13.83 -14.92 -14.90
N LEU A 225 -13.49 -14.81 -13.62
CA LEU A 225 -14.41 -14.30 -12.60
C LEU A 225 -14.54 -12.79 -12.67
N VAL A 226 -15.72 -12.29 -12.38
CA VAL A 226 -16.04 -10.85 -12.34
C VAL A 226 -16.39 -10.41 -10.92
N ASN A 227 -16.24 -9.11 -10.66
CA ASN A 227 -16.46 -8.50 -9.35
C ASN A 227 -15.68 -9.22 -8.24
N ILE A 228 -14.37 -9.36 -8.44
CA ILE A 228 -13.47 -10.03 -7.51
C ILE A 228 -12.28 -9.15 -7.12
N ILE A 229 -11.78 -9.35 -5.92
CA ILE A 229 -10.48 -8.85 -5.44
C ILE A 229 -9.89 -9.91 -4.52
N GLY A 230 -8.73 -10.45 -4.85
CA GLY A 230 -8.12 -11.49 -4.00
C GLY A 230 -6.80 -12.02 -4.53
N ILE A 231 -6.27 -13.00 -3.84
CA ILE A 231 -5.09 -13.76 -4.22
C ILE A 231 -5.49 -15.15 -4.69
N GLY A 232 -4.78 -15.68 -5.68
CA GLY A 232 -5.08 -17.02 -6.18
C GLY A 232 -4.13 -17.48 -7.27
N SER A 233 -4.55 -18.49 -8.01
CA SER A 233 -3.86 -18.97 -9.19
C SER A 233 -4.79 -19.77 -10.11
N ASP A 234 -4.54 -19.70 -11.38
CA ASP A 234 -5.03 -20.65 -12.37
C ASP A 234 -4.06 -21.82 -12.58
N ALA A 235 -4.49 -22.86 -13.29
CA ALA A 235 -3.70 -24.06 -13.47
C ALA A 235 -2.35 -23.84 -14.17
N ALA A 236 -2.27 -22.81 -15.02
CA ALA A 236 -1.03 -22.44 -15.74
C ALA A 236 -0.11 -21.49 -14.94
N ASP A 237 -0.58 -20.93 -13.85
CA ASP A 237 0.20 -20.00 -13.07
C ASP A 237 1.22 -20.76 -12.20
N THR A 238 2.47 -20.42 -12.34
CA THR A 238 3.57 -20.96 -11.50
C THR A 238 3.65 -20.24 -10.15
N ASN A 239 3.24 -18.96 -10.11
CA ASN A 239 3.25 -18.11 -8.93
C ASN A 239 1.81 -17.73 -8.54
N LEU A 240 1.61 -17.38 -7.28
CA LEU A 240 0.40 -16.72 -6.84
C LEU A 240 0.26 -15.36 -7.54
N GLN A 241 -0.97 -15.01 -7.85
CA GLN A 241 -1.36 -13.76 -8.51
C GLN A 241 -2.32 -13.01 -7.61
N VAL A 242 -2.25 -11.68 -7.58
CA VAL A 242 -3.38 -10.87 -7.11
C VAL A 242 -4.31 -10.65 -8.28
N PHE A 243 -5.56 -11.07 -8.14
CA PHE A 243 -6.63 -10.93 -9.12
C PHE A 243 -7.56 -9.80 -8.71
N HIS A 244 -7.91 -8.96 -9.67
CA HIS A 244 -8.99 -7.98 -9.49
C HIS A 244 -9.75 -7.78 -10.79
N ASN A 245 -11.07 -7.62 -10.67
CA ASN A 245 -11.96 -7.42 -11.81
C ASN A 245 -13.21 -6.65 -11.38
N ASP A 246 -13.69 -5.81 -12.26
CA ASP A 246 -15.01 -5.20 -12.19
C ASP A 246 -16.10 -6.18 -12.65
N GLY A 247 -17.25 -5.69 -13.07
CA GLY A 247 -18.38 -6.52 -13.55
C GLY A 247 -18.18 -7.09 -14.96
N THR A 248 -17.05 -6.83 -15.64
CA THR A 248 -16.90 -7.11 -17.08
C THR A 248 -15.51 -7.65 -17.44
N GLY A 249 -15.42 -8.34 -18.57
CA GLY A 249 -14.14 -8.79 -19.13
C GLY A 249 -13.43 -9.86 -18.31
N THR A 250 -12.12 -9.86 -18.37
CA THR A 250 -11.21 -10.77 -17.66
C THR A 250 -10.51 -10.07 -16.52
N ALA A 251 -10.23 -10.81 -15.45
CA ALA A 251 -9.51 -10.26 -14.31
C ALA A 251 -8.08 -9.84 -14.67
N THR A 252 -7.66 -8.72 -14.13
CA THR A 252 -6.26 -8.33 -14.14
C THR A 252 -5.50 -9.22 -13.15
N LYS A 253 -4.30 -9.65 -13.56
CA LYS A 253 -3.40 -10.51 -12.78
C LYS A 253 -2.12 -9.74 -12.45
N ILE A 254 -1.76 -9.69 -11.18
CA ILE A 254 -0.49 -9.14 -10.71
C ILE A 254 0.35 -10.31 -10.21
N ASP A 255 1.40 -10.67 -10.94
CA ASP A 255 2.31 -11.76 -10.58
C ASP A 255 3.17 -11.39 -9.38
N LEU A 256 3.16 -12.22 -8.34
CA LEU A 256 3.93 -12.02 -7.12
C LEU A 256 5.37 -12.52 -7.21
N GLY A 257 5.71 -13.24 -8.29
CA GLY A 257 7.06 -13.76 -8.53
C GLY A 257 7.36 -15.08 -7.82
N ALA A 258 8.54 -15.61 -8.07
CA ALA A 258 8.96 -16.97 -7.72
C ALA A 258 8.98 -17.27 -6.20
N ASN A 259 9.01 -16.25 -5.34
CA ASN A 259 8.92 -16.45 -3.87
C ASN A 259 7.51 -16.78 -3.39
N PHE A 260 6.52 -16.80 -4.29
CA PHE A 260 5.12 -17.07 -3.99
C PHE A 260 4.59 -18.20 -4.88
N PRO A 261 5.08 -19.44 -4.73
CA PRO A 261 4.67 -20.55 -5.59
C PRO A 261 3.17 -20.82 -5.44
N ALA A 262 2.49 -20.98 -6.57
CA ALA A 262 1.05 -21.21 -6.62
C ALA A 262 0.63 -22.61 -6.17
N ASN A 263 1.53 -23.57 -6.26
CA ASN A 263 1.26 -24.97 -5.99
C ASN A 263 2.48 -25.66 -5.41
N ARG A 264 2.29 -26.83 -4.79
CA ARG A 264 3.43 -27.65 -4.38
C ARG A 264 4.21 -28.17 -5.61
N THR A 265 5.49 -28.34 -5.46
CA THR A 265 6.32 -29.02 -6.46
C THR A 265 5.95 -30.51 -6.54
N SER A 266 6.01 -31.08 -7.74
CA SER A 266 5.78 -32.51 -7.93
C SER A 266 6.69 -33.33 -7.01
N GLY A 267 6.10 -34.27 -6.28
CA GLY A 267 6.79 -35.17 -5.34
C GLY A 267 7.16 -34.57 -3.98
N ALA A 268 7.06 -33.24 -3.80
CA ALA A 268 7.34 -32.58 -2.52
C ALA A 268 6.05 -32.23 -1.76
N ALA A 269 6.10 -32.21 -0.45
CA ALA A 269 5.02 -31.62 0.34
C ALA A 269 5.06 -30.09 0.22
N ALA A 270 3.91 -29.47 0.23
CA ALA A 270 3.85 -28.01 0.35
C ALA A 270 4.32 -27.58 1.74
N THR A 271 5.19 -26.62 1.80
CA THR A 271 5.73 -26.06 3.06
C THR A 271 5.41 -24.59 3.21
N ASP A 272 5.06 -23.93 2.10
CA ASP A 272 4.79 -22.51 2.06
C ASP A 272 3.50 -22.15 2.78
N PHE A 273 3.54 -21.01 3.44
CA PHE A 273 2.39 -20.41 4.08
C PHE A 273 2.40 -18.91 3.83
N PHE A 274 1.30 -18.39 3.34
CA PHE A 274 1.17 -17.02 2.90
C PHE A 274 0.21 -16.25 3.79
N VAL A 275 0.53 -14.99 4.01
CA VAL A 275 -0.40 -14.03 4.62
C VAL A 275 -0.75 -13.01 3.55
N PHE A 276 -2.01 -12.92 3.20
CA PHE A 276 -2.54 -11.93 2.29
C PHE A 276 -3.48 -11.00 3.05
N GLU A 277 -3.22 -9.74 2.93
CA GLU A 277 -3.97 -8.66 3.55
C GLU A 277 -4.41 -7.68 2.48
N MET A 278 -5.64 -7.25 2.55
CA MET A 278 -6.21 -6.17 1.72
C MET A 278 -6.84 -5.12 2.59
N TYR A 279 -6.77 -3.89 2.12
CA TYR A 279 -7.36 -2.76 2.77
C TYR A 279 -7.96 -1.78 1.76
N ASN A 280 -9.20 -1.37 2.00
CA ASN A 280 -9.87 -0.30 1.29
C ASN A 280 -10.19 0.82 2.27
N PRO A 281 -9.62 2.04 2.11
CA PRO A 281 -9.98 3.18 2.93
C PRO A 281 -11.45 3.59 2.77
N PHE A 282 -11.98 4.23 3.80
CA PHE A 282 -13.27 4.89 3.68
C PHE A 282 -13.18 6.01 2.63
N ASP A 283 -14.23 6.17 1.83
CA ASP A 283 -14.34 7.16 0.74
C ASP A 283 -13.21 7.08 -0.32
N SER A 284 -12.67 5.87 -0.53
CA SER A 284 -11.63 5.63 -1.52
C SER A 284 -11.94 4.42 -2.39
N MET A 285 -11.75 4.57 -3.70
CA MET A 285 -11.84 3.46 -4.66
C MET A 285 -10.53 2.65 -4.76
N ASN A 286 -9.49 3.03 -4.04
CA ASN A 286 -8.23 2.29 -4.05
C ASN A 286 -8.27 1.12 -3.08
N VAL A 287 -7.67 0.00 -3.49
CA VAL A 287 -7.45 -1.15 -2.60
C VAL A 287 -5.95 -1.39 -2.49
N TYR A 288 -5.47 -1.36 -1.27
CA TYR A 288 -4.08 -1.68 -0.94
C TYR A 288 -3.97 -3.16 -0.62
N TYR A 289 -2.91 -3.81 -1.06
CA TYR A 289 -2.64 -5.19 -0.72
C TYR A 289 -1.22 -5.41 -0.23
N LYS A 290 -1.07 -6.44 0.60
CA LYS A 290 0.20 -6.90 1.11
C LYS A 290 0.20 -8.43 1.13
N VAL A 291 1.22 -9.04 0.58
CA VAL A 291 1.40 -10.50 0.58
C VAL A 291 2.75 -10.84 1.17
N THR A 292 2.76 -11.70 2.18
CA THR A 292 3.99 -12.18 2.81
C THR A 292 4.11 -13.69 2.63
N SER A 293 5.19 -14.16 2.05
CA SER A 293 5.61 -15.56 2.09
C SER A 293 6.36 -15.79 3.39
N LEU A 294 5.85 -16.68 4.23
CA LEU A 294 6.47 -16.95 5.52
C LEU A 294 7.67 -17.92 5.40
N GLU A 295 7.72 -18.75 4.38
CA GLU A 295 8.85 -19.63 4.11
C GLU A 295 10.08 -18.83 3.67
N ASN A 296 9.89 -17.91 2.74
CA ASN A 296 10.96 -17.10 2.16
C ASN A 296 11.22 -15.79 2.91
N ASN A 297 10.34 -15.41 3.83
CA ASN A 297 10.36 -14.12 4.53
C ASN A 297 10.40 -12.91 3.56
N VAL A 298 9.63 -12.99 2.49
CA VAL A 298 9.52 -11.96 1.45
C VAL A 298 8.13 -11.36 1.49
N THR A 299 8.05 -10.05 1.36
CA THR A 299 6.80 -9.28 1.31
C THR A 299 6.72 -8.51 0.00
N VAL A 300 5.53 -8.52 -0.62
CA VAL A 300 5.16 -7.71 -1.78
C VAL A 300 3.94 -6.89 -1.41
N GLU A 301 3.97 -5.62 -1.73
CA GLU A 301 2.88 -4.67 -1.47
C GLU A 301 2.52 -3.92 -2.76
N GLY A 302 1.28 -3.49 -2.86
CA GLY A 302 0.84 -2.69 -4.00
C GLY A 302 -0.52 -2.05 -3.80
N THR A 303 -0.90 -1.27 -4.79
CA THR A 303 -2.19 -0.56 -4.83
C THR A 303 -2.92 -0.88 -6.12
N ILE A 304 -4.19 -1.20 -6.01
CA ILE A 304 -5.11 -1.42 -7.12
C ILE A 304 -6.00 -0.19 -7.23
N THR A 305 -5.97 0.46 -8.41
CA THR A 305 -6.69 1.73 -8.65
C THR A 305 -7.73 1.63 -9.76
N THR A 306 -7.75 0.51 -10.49
CA THR A 306 -8.62 0.30 -11.65
C THR A 306 -9.14 -1.13 -11.66
N ASN A 307 -10.14 -1.41 -12.50
CA ASN A 307 -10.72 -2.75 -12.68
C ASN A 307 -11.14 -3.38 -11.33
N LEU A 308 -11.87 -2.63 -10.53
CA LEU A 308 -12.38 -3.01 -9.21
C LEU A 308 -13.90 -3.11 -9.24
N PRO A 309 -14.54 -3.93 -8.40
CA PRO A 309 -15.98 -3.88 -8.20
C PRO A 309 -16.44 -2.45 -7.94
N SER A 310 -17.59 -2.07 -8.50
CA SER A 310 -18.11 -0.70 -8.33
C SER A 310 -18.47 -0.40 -6.88
N ASP A 311 -18.58 0.89 -6.56
CA ASP A 311 -19.05 1.43 -5.28
C ASP A 311 -20.54 1.14 -4.98
N THR A 312 -21.21 0.39 -5.83
CA THR A 312 -22.59 -0.08 -5.62
C THR A 312 -22.69 -1.60 -5.61
N THR A 313 -21.58 -2.33 -5.84
CA THR A 313 -21.55 -3.79 -5.89
C THR A 313 -21.22 -4.37 -4.50
N PRO A 314 -22.17 -5.00 -3.80
CA PRO A 314 -21.91 -5.67 -2.55
C PRO A 314 -20.96 -6.85 -2.74
N ILE A 315 -19.94 -6.97 -1.92
CA ILE A 315 -18.93 -8.03 -1.96
C ILE A 315 -18.87 -8.80 -0.65
N THR A 316 -18.45 -10.04 -0.74
CA THR A 316 -18.35 -10.99 0.37
C THR A 316 -17.06 -11.81 0.29
N ILE A 317 -16.71 -12.49 1.37
CA ILE A 317 -15.49 -13.26 1.47
C ILE A 317 -15.67 -14.70 0.96
N GLN A 318 -14.71 -15.17 0.18
CA GLN A 318 -14.60 -16.58 -0.24
C GLN A 318 -13.14 -17.03 -0.22
N ALA A 319 -12.95 -18.30 0.12
CA ALA A 319 -11.69 -19.02 0.05
C ALA A 319 -11.97 -20.40 -0.55
N CYS A 320 -11.38 -20.73 -1.69
CA CYS A 320 -11.61 -22.01 -2.32
C CYS A 320 -10.42 -22.51 -3.13
N ARG A 321 -10.36 -23.84 -3.27
CA ARG A 321 -9.42 -24.56 -4.12
C ARG A 321 -10.13 -25.69 -4.85
N THR A 322 -9.75 -25.91 -6.09
CA THR A 322 -10.29 -27.02 -6.93
C THR A 322 -9.14 -27.89 -7.46
N SER A 323 -9.44 -29.15 -7.67
CA SER A 323 -8.57 -30.07 -8.40
C SER A 323 -8.55 -29.79 -9.91
N GLY A 324 -9.50 -29.00 -10.42
CA GLY A 324 -9.62 -28.68 -11.83
C GLY A 324 -9.69 -29.92 -12.70
N ALA A 325 -8.78 -30.03 -13.67
CA ALA A 325 -8.75 -31.14 -14.64
C ALA A 325 -8.27 -32.49 -14.07
N ASN A 326 -7.90 -32.54 -12.80
CA ASN A 326 -7.42 -33.76 -12.15
C ASN A 326 -8.48 -34.37 -11.21
N SER A 327 -8.42 -35.67 -11.05
CA SER A 327 -9.23 -36.39 -10.04
C SER A 327 -8.54 -36.58 -8.72
N ASN A 328 -7.48 -35.82 -8.43
CA ASN A 328 -6.79 -35.88 -7.14
C ASN A 328 -7.58 -35.12 -6.07
N ALA A 329 -7.40 -35.51 -4.82
CA ALA A 329 -7.90 -34.74 -3.72
C ALA A 329 -7.18 -33.39 -3.65
N CYS A 330 -7.92 -32.31 -3.54
CA CYS A 330 -7.37 -30.98 -3.26
C CYS A 330 -7.72 -30.52 -1.85
N SER A 331 -6.81 -29.78 -1.26
CA SER A 331 -7.00 -29.20 0.08
C SER A 331 -6.09 -27.98 0.27
N PHE A 332 -6.51 -27.11 1.19
CA PHE A 332 -5.69 -26.02 1.68
C PHE A 332 -5.89 -25.85 3.19
N ASP A 333 -4.88 -25.34 3.84
CA ASP A 333 -4.89 -25.00 5.24
C ASP A 333 -5.10 -23.51 5.43
N ILE A 334 -5.88 -23.13 6.43
CA ILE A 334 -6.16 -21.75 6.82
C ILE A 334 -5.86 -21.58 8.31
N SER A 335 -5.11 -20.54 8.69
CA SER A 335 -4.91 -20.18 10.10
C SER A 335 -5.59 -18.88 10.49
N GLN A 336 -5.97 -18.09 9.50
CA GLN A 336 -6.68 -16.83 9.69
C GLN A 336 -7.56 -16.57 8.47
N LEU A 337 -8.77 -16.11 8.70
CA LEU A 337 -9.64 -15.50 7.70
C LEU A 337 -10.48 -14.46 8.43
N THR A 338 -10.23 -13.21 8.17
CA THR A 338 -10.90 -12.10 8.84
C THR A 338 -11.34 -11.05 7.83
N LEU A 339 -12.48 -10.45 8.09
CA LEU A 339 -12.97 -9.27 7.42
C LEU A 339 -13.46 -8.30 8.49
N ASN A 340 -12.88 -7.14 8.54
CA ASN A 340 -13.27 -6.05 9.43
C ASN A 340 -13.85 -4.93 8.59
N CYS A 341 -15.05 -4.48 8.93
CA CYS A 341 -15.66 -3.30 8.34
C CYS A 341 -15.36 -2.12 9.25
N LEU A 342 -14.88 -1.04 8.67
CA LEU A 342 -14.68 0.20 9.38
C LEU A 342 -16.04 0.90 9.49
N SER A 343 -16.49 1.13 10.69
CA SER A 343 -17.75 1.83 10.98
C SER A 343 -17.52 3.31 11.20
#